data_2514be75a8583839448728a30bb5e2f6
#
_entry.id   2514be75a8583839448728a30bb5e2f6
#
_cell.length_a   1.000
_cell.length_b   1.000
_cell.length_c   1.000
_cell.angle_alpha   90.00
_cell.angle_beta   90.00
_cell.angle_gamma   90.00
#
_symmetry.space_group_name_H-M   'P 1'
#
loop_
_entity.id
_entity.type
_entity.pdbx_description
1 polymer ?
#
loop_
_entity_poly.entity_id
_entity_poly.type
_entity_poly.pdbx_seq_one_letter_code
_entity_poly.pdbx_strand_id
1 'polypeptide(L)'
;MAITSRSVRAAALMVVSCLVASVVSAQTAIKLPKNKYTPAQDVEIGREGAAEIRKEYPIIQDEKVAAYLKTLGDRLVAVAPAELKNPAYEFSFTPVNLKEINAFALPGGPMFVHRGMFAAAANEAEVVGVMAHELSHVLLRHGTANATKASNPWLQIGQMAGQIGGAMVGGAAGAAIGQGAEMGLGSLLLRYSRDFEKQADLLGAQIMAKAGYDPRALGRMFQTIEKESGGSKDPQWMSSHPNPGNRTIYINKEAEALTIASPADQSQFTAIKTQFGGMPAALTMAELAKRKTEGTATSVQSVGTPGQPVPRPSAEYKPVSGGKVLQAQVPSNWTALSTSNSIRVVPENGFGQLNGQTVFSHGVEFGIAQAGSRDLKQATVAWLKAVAQNNPELKLAGEQRQLQMSQRAALMTPLANASQLGGQELISLYTTFLADGGTLFYYLTIVPEKDSANFQETFSRIAQSIQLTDRR
;
A
#
# COMPACT_ATOMS: atom_id res chain seq x y z
N MET A 1 -27.59 33.20 -73.59
CA MET A 1 -26.78 32.03 -73.21
C MET A 1 -27.48 31.40 -72.00
N ALA A 2 -28.22 30.33 -72.27
CA ALA A 2 -29.01 29.67 -71.24
C ALA A 2 -28.16 28.58 -70.53
N ILE A 3 -27.82 28.86 -69.26
CA ILE A 3 -27.19 27.84 -68.40
C ILE A 3 -28.25 26.81 -68.04
N THR A 4 -28.11 25.60 -68.57
CA THR A 4 -29.09 24.52 -68.46
C THR A 4 -29.20 24.01 -67.05
N SER A 5 -30.45 23.87 -66.57
CA SER A 5 -30.87 23.44 -65.23
C SER A 5 -30.30 22.08 -64.75
N ARG A 6 -29.59 21.36 -65.60
CA ARG A 6 -28.98 20.05 -65.28
C ARG A 6 -27.67 20.20 -64.46
N SER A 7 -26.87 21.24 -64.68
CA SER A 7 -25.60 21.48 -63.94
C SER A 7 -25.81 21.94 -62.50
N VAL A 8 -26.90 22.65 -62.22
CA VAL A 8 -27.23 23.14 -60.84
C VAL A 8 -27.74 21.97 -59.98
N ARG A 9 -28.46 20.99 -60.58
CA ARG A 9 -28.94 19.83 -59.81
C ARG A 9 -27.81 18.82 -59.49
N ALA A 10 -26.81 18.66 -60.35
CA ALA A 10 -25.66 17.85 -60.10
C ALA A 10 -24.73 18.42 -58.99
N ALA A 11 -24.54 19.76 -58.99
CA ALA A 11 -23.77 20.44 -57.95
C ALA A 11 -24.47 20.42 -56.59
N ALA A 12 -25.82 20.54 -56.54
CA ALA A 12 -26.61 20.45 -55.33
C ALA A 12 -26.61 19.03 -54.73
N LEU A 13 -26.61 17.97 -55.57
CA LEU A 13 -26.48 16.60 -55.06
C LEU A 13 -25.07 16.28 -54.54
N MET A 14 -24.01 16.83 -55.13
CA MET A 14 -22.64 16.66 -54.62
C MET A 14 -22.40 17.38 -53.28
N VAL A 15 -22.99 18.55 -53.08
CA VAL A 15 -22.87 19.31 -51.82
C VAL A 15 -23.69 18.66 -50.70
N VAL A 16 -24.84 18.04 -51.00
CA VAL A 16 -25.61 17.28 -50.01
C VAL A 16 -24.93 15.95 -49.63
N SER A 17 -24.24 15.28 -50.57
CA SER A 17 -23.46 14.06 -50.23
C SER A 17 -22.20 14.32 -49.41
N CYS A 18 -21.61 15.53 -49.44
CA CYS A 18 -20.48 15.88 -48.60
C CYS A 18 -20.88 16.35 -47.18
N LEU A 19 -22.15 16.65 -46.91
CA LEU A 19 -22.66 17.09 -45.61
C LEU A 19 -23.19 15.96 -44.72
N VAL A 20 -23.23 14.74 -45.21
CA VAL A 20 -23.35 13.55 -44.35
C VAL A 20 -21.94 12.96 -44.09
N ALA A 21 -20.98 13.80 -43.79
CA ALA A 21 -19.81 13.39 -43.05
C ALA A 21 -20.32 12.95 -41.66
N SER A 22 -20.51 11.65 -41.52
CA SER A 22 -20.75 10.98 -40.28
C SER A 22 -19.81 11.62 -39.26
N VAL A 23 -20.34 12.29 -38.24
CA VAL A 23 -19.58 12.59 -37.05
C VAL A 23 -19.23 11.25 -36.46
N VAL A 24 -18.14 10.65 -36.99
CA VAL A 24 -17.53 9.49 -36.35
C VAL A 24 -17.10 10.03 -34.99
N SER A 25 -17.89 9.76 -33.99
CA SER A 25 -17.52 10.07 -32.62
C SER A 25 -16.22 9.31 -32.35
N ALA A 26 -15.11 10.04 -32.40
CA ALA A 26 -13.81 9.43 -32.17
C ALA A 26 -13.69 9.11 -30.69
N GLN A 27 -13.13 7.92 -30.38
CA GLN A 27 -12.80 7.55 -29.01
C GLN A 27 -11.92 8.64 -28.37
N THR A 28 -12.07 8.84 -27.06
CA THR A 28 -11.32 9.88 -26.33
C THR A 28 -9.82 9.58 -26.34
N ALA A 29 -9.02 10.54 -26.81
CA ALA A 29 -7.56 10.43 -26.76
C ALA A 29 -7.07 10.58 -25.32
N ILE A 30 -6.25 9.62 -24.84
CA ILE A 30 -5.73 9.57 -23.47
C ILE A 30 -4.23 9.85 -23.51
N LYS A 31 -3.77 10.76 -22.65
CA LYS A 31 -2.38 11.19 -22.58
C LYS A 31 -1.71 10.63 -21.33
N LEU A 32 -0.49 10.12 -21.50
CA LEU A 32 0.34 9.71 -20.39
C LEU A 32 0.65 10.91 -19.46
N PRO A 33 0.51 10.75 -18.14
CA PRO A 33 0.92 11.77 -17.20
C PRO A 33 2.44 11.89 -17.12
N LYS A 34 2.93 13.03 -16.63
CA LYS A 34 4.36 13.21 -16.31
C LYS A 34 4.76 12.22 -15.21
N ASN A 35 5.89 11.55 -15.43
CA ASN A 35 6.39 10.54 -14.50
C ASN A 35 7.93 10.61 -14.43
N LYS A 36 8.47 10.59 -13.21
CA LYS A 36 9.94 10.59 -12.96
C LYS A 36 10.52 9.18 -12.91
N TYR A 37 9.67 8.17 -12.74
CA TYR A 37 10.09 6.77 -12.68
C TYR A 37 10.25 6.19 -14.08
N THR A 38 11.19 5.28 -14.23
CA THR A 38 11.33 4.46 -15.44
C THR A 38 10.37 3.27 -15.40
N PRO A 39 10.01 2.65 -16.54
CA PRO A 39 9.23 1.41 -16.54
C PRO A 39 9.90 0.25 -15.78
N ALA A 40 11.23 0.16 -15.78
CA ALA A 40 11.96 -0.84 -15.02
C ALA A 40 11.76 -0.66 -13.49
N GLN A 41 11.74 0.59 -13.02
CA GLN A 41 11.42 0.89 -11.62
C GLN A 41 9.97 0.55 -11.27
N ASP A 42 9.02 0.74 -12.19
CA ASP A 42 7.64 0.28 -11.99
C ASP A 42 7.59 -1.23 -11.75
N VAL A 43 8.31 -2.00 -12.57
CA VAL A 43 8.39 -3.47 -12.44
C VAL A 43 9.01 -3.90 -11.10
N GLU A 44 10.09 -3.27 -10.69
CA GLU A 44 10.74 -3.55 -9.41
C GLU A 44 9.80 -3.31 -8.23
N ILE A 45 9.16 -2.13 -8.19
CA ILE A 45 8.16 -1.76 -7.17
C ILE A 45 7.01 -2.77 -7.15
N GLY A 46 6.47 -3.10 -8.32
CA GLY A 46 5.35 -4.03 -8.42
C GLY A 46 5.71 -5.45 -8.01
N ARG A 47 6.91 -5.94 -8.36
CA ARG A 47 7.40 -7.26 -7.99
C ARG A 47 7.58 -7.39 -6.47
N GLU A 48 8.20 -6.39 -5.84
CA GLU A 48 8.38 -6.36 -4.39
C GLU A 48 7.04 -6.29 -3.66
N GLY A 49 6.15 -5.36 -4.08
CA GLY A 49 4.80 -5.26 -3.52
C GLY A 49 3.98 -6.54 -3.69
N ALA A 50 4.04 -7.18 -4.87
CA ALA A 50 3.35 -8.43 -5.12
C ALA A 50 3.87 -9.60 -4.27
N ALA A 51 5.18 -9.64 -4.00
CA ALA A 51 5.77 -10.64 -3.12
C ALA A 51 5.24 -10.52 -1.69
N GLU A 52 5.11 -9.30 -1.17
CA GLU A 52 4.56 -9.07 0.16
C GLU A 52 3.06 -9.37 0.23
N ILE A 53 2.27 -8.94 -0.76
CA ILE A 53 0.84 -9.26 -0.82
C ILE A 53 0.61 -10.77 -0.83
N ARG A 54 1.42 -11.54 -1.57
CA ARG A 54 1.29 -13.00 -1.59
C ARG A 54 1.63 -13.67 -0.25
N LYS A 55 2.45 -13.07 0.60
CA LYS A 55 2.71 -13.56 1.96
C LYS A 55 1.54 -13.26 2.90
N GLU A 56 0.89 -12.12 2.70
CA GLU A 56 -0.06 -11.58 3.64
C GLU A 56 -1.52 -11.93 3.34
N TYR A 57 -1.87 -12.07 2.06
CA TYR A 57 -3.24 -12.29 1.62
C TYR A 57 -3.53 -13.77 1.35
N PRO A 58 -4.77 -14.22 1.62
CA PRO A 58 -5.17 -15.61 1.36
C PRO A 58 -5.33 -15.84 -0.15
N ILE A 59 -4.23 -16.17 -0.84
CA ILE A 59 -4.22 -16.43 -2.27
C ILE A 59 -4.98 -17.73 -2.57
N ILE A 60 -5.86 -17.70 -3.57
CA ILE A 60 -6.58 -18.89 -4.04
C ILE A 60 -5.63 -19.72 -4.89
N GLN A 61 -5.39 -20.97 -4.44
CA GLN A 61 -4.48 -21.93 -5.09
C GLN A 61 -5.17 -22.84 -6.11
N ASP A 62 -6.45 -22.60 -6.41
CA ASP A 62 -7.20 -23.37 -7.38
C ASP A 62 -6.75 -23.05 -8.82
N GLU A 63 -6.22 -24.06 -9.52
CA GLU A 63 -5.65 -23.89 -10.86
C GLU A 63 -6.71 -23.44 -11.89
N LYS A 64 -7.98 -23.88 -11.77
CA LYS A 64 -9.04 -23.50 -12.70
C LYS A 64 -9.38 -22.02 -12.55
N VAL A 65 -9.49 -21.54 -11.32
CA VAL A 65 -9.74 -20.12 -11.03
C VAL A 65 -8.57 -19.26 -11.48
N ALA A 66 -7.33 -19.69 -11.19
CA ALA A 66 -6.13 -18.98 -11.61
C ALA A 66 -5.99 -18.91 -13.13
N ALA A 67 -6.22 -20.03 -13.83
CA ALA A 67 -6.19 -20.09 -15.30
C ALA A 67 -7.27 -19.23 -15.94
N TYR A 68 -8.50 -19.27 -15.39
CA TYR A 68 -9.59 -18.43 -15.85
C TYR A 68 -9.27 -16.93 -15.70
N LEU A 69 -8.83 -16.51 -14.52
CA LEU A 69 -8.47 -15.11 -14.27
C LEU A 69 -7.32 -14.65 -15.19
N LYS A 70 -6.34 -15.54 -15.40
CA LYS A 70 -5.25 -15.29 -16.35
C LYS A 70 -5.77 -15.12 -17.78
N THR A 71 -6.71 -15.95 -18.21
CA THR A 71 -7.31 -15.85 -19.55
C THR A 71 -8.02 -14.51 -19.76
N LEU A 72 -8.77 -14.02 -18.76
CA LEU A 72 -9.40 -12.70 -18.81
C LEU A 72 -8.35 -11.58 -18.91
N GLY A 73 -7.34 -11.65 -18.07
CA GLY A 73 -6.28 -10.64 -18.05
C GLY A 73 -5.44 -10.62 -19.32
N ASP A 74 -5.02 -11.78 -19.81
CA ASP A 74 -4.25 -11.89 -21.06
C ASP A 74 -5.05 -11.35 -22.27
N ARG A 75 -6.36 -11.58 -22.31
CA ARG A 75 -7.25 -11.03 -23.34
C ARG A 75 -7.24 -9.50 -23.33
N LEU A 76 -7.31 -8.89 -22.17
CA LEU A 76 -7.24 -7.43 -22.01
C LEU A 76 -5.87 -6.88 -22.42
N VAL A 77 -4.79 -7.51 -21.97
CA VAL A 77 -3.41 -7.10 -22.30
C VAL A 77 -3.16 -7.24 -23.81
N ALA A 78 -3.68 -8.28 -24.46
CA ALA A 78 -3.50 -8.50 -25.90
C ALA A 78 -4.00 -7.33 -26.73
N VAL A 79 -5.16 -6.76 -26.39
CA VAL A 79 -5.82 -5.69 -27.15
C VAL A 79 -5.51 -4.28 -26.64
N ALA A 80 -4.75 -4.15 -25.57
CA ALA A 80 -4.31 -2.86 -25.04
C ALA A 80 -3.46 -2.12 -26.07
N PRO A 81 -3.50 -0.76 -26.12
CA PRO A 81 -2.73 0.03 -27.06
C PRO A 81 -1.22 -0.30 -26.99
N ALA A 82 -0.62 -0.59 -28.14
CA ALA A 82 0.77 -1.05 -28.22
C ALA A 82 1.75 0.00 -27.67
N GLU A 83 1.45 1.28 -27.87
CA GLU A 83 2.24 2.43 -27.42
C GLU A 83 2.26 2.61 -25.89
N LEU A 84 1.29 2.00 -25.20
CA LEU A 84 1.21 2.00 -23.71
C LEU A 84 1.82 0.75 -23.09
N LYS A 85 2.02 -0.31 -23.87
CA LYS A 85 2.63 -1.55 -23.39
C LYS A 85 4.15 -1.43 -23.38
N ASN A 86 4.76 -1.46 -22.20
CA ASN A 86 6.22 -1.55 -22.12
C ASN A 86 6.67 -3.02 -22.09
N PRO A 87 7.70 -3.41 -22.87
CA PRO A 87 8.19 -4.79 -22.90
C PRO A 87 8.70 -5.30 -21.54
N ALA A 88 9.08 -4.40 -20.63
CA ALA A 88 9.52 -4.78 -19.29
C ALA A 88 8.36 -5.18 -18.36
N TYR A 89 7.10 -4.87 -18.68
CA TYR A 89 5.97 -5.14 -17.78
C TYR A 89 5.71 -6.63 -17.60
N GLU A 90 5.49 -7.03 -16.36
CA GLU A 90 5.25 -8.41 -15.93
C GLU A 90 3.79 -8.58 -15.48
N PHE A 91 2.88 -8.69 -16.44
CA PHE A 91 1.46 -8.85 -16.13
C PHE A 91 1.18 -10.20 -15.49
N SER A 92 0.55 -10.16 -14.31
CA SER A 92 0.08 -11.35 -13.60
C SER A 92 -1.25 -11.06 -12.92
N PHE A 93 -2.11 -12.10 -12.83
CA PHE A 93 -3.48 -11.98 -12.32
C PHE A 93 -3.67 -13.01 -11.21
N THR A 94 -3.81 -12.55 -9.99
CA THR A 94 -3.80 -13.38 -8.79
C THR A 94 -5.16 -13.32 -8.09
N PRO A 95 -5.90 -14.44 -7.95
CA PRO A 95 -7.17 -14.47 -7.23
C PRO A 95 -6.92 -14.52 -5.71
N VAL A 96 -7.69 -13.72 -4.97
CA VAL A 96 -7.58 -13.58 -3.51
C VAL A 96 -8.88 -13.98 -2.82
N ASN A 97 -8.81 -14.81 -1.77
CA ASN A 97 -9.99 -15.29 -1.04
C ASN A 97 -10.47 -14.29 0.03
N LEU A 98 -10.81 -13.08 -0.43
CA LEU A 98 -11.38 -12.01 0.40
C LEU A 98 -12.80 -11.68 -0.02
N LYS A 99 -13.63 -11.30 0.96
CA LYS A 99 -15.05 -11.03 0.80
C LYS A 99 -15.36 -9.66 0.22
N GLU A 100 -14.47 -8.70 0.44
CA GLU A 100 -14.63 -7.34 -0.07
C GLU A 100 -14.66 -7.32 -1.59
N ILE A 101 -15.55 -6.49 -2.14
CA ILE A 101 -15.60 -6.21 -3.58
C ILE A 101 -14.43 -5.31 -3.92
N ASN A 102 -13.31 -5.92 -4.31
CA ASN A 102 -12.07 -5.20 -4.58
C ASN A 102 -11.23 -5.88 -5.65
N ALA A 103 -10.48 -5.08 -6.40
CA ALA A 103 -9.36 -5.48 -7.22
C ALA A 103 -8.36 -4.33 -7.22
N PHE A 104 -7.09 -4.61 -7.42
CA PHE A 104 -6.06 -3.58 -7.53
C PHE A 104 -4.89 -4.10 -8.35
N ALA A 105 -4.19 -3.18 -9.01
CA ALA A 105 -2.97 -3.50 -9.73
C ALA A 105 -1.78 -2.68 -9.21
N LEU A 106 -0.61 -3.30 -9.25
CA LEU A 106 0.65 -2.68 -8.88
C LEU A 106 1.39 -2.15 -10.11
N PRO A 107 2.28 -1.15 -9.95
CA PRO A 107 3.14 -0.70 -11.04
C PRO A 107 3.84 -1.88 -11.73
N GLY A 108 3.99 -1.81 -13.05
CA GLY A 108 4.68 -2.85 -13.81
C GLY A 108 3.89 -4.13 -14.08
N GLY A 109 2.64 -4.31 -13.57
CA GLY A 109 1.73 -5.33 -14.08
C GLY A 109 1.00 -6.25 -13.11
N PRO A 110 1.49 -6.57 -11.90
CA PRO A 110 0.80 -7.50 -11.01
C PRO A 110 -0.58 -6.99 -10.60
N MET A 111 -1.62 -7.82 -10.77
CA MET A 111 -3.02 -7.52 -10.41
C MET A 111 -3.58 -8.57 -9.47
N PHE A 112 -4.34 -8.13 -8.49
CA PHE A 112 -5.01 -8.95 -7.49
C PHE A 112 -6.51 -8.73 -7.58
N VAL A 113 -7.29 -9.81 -7.63
CA VAL A 113 -8.76 -9.73 -7.76
C VAL A 113 -9.39 -10.54 -6.62
N HIS A 114 -10.19 -9.89 -5.80
CA HIS A 114 -10.85 -10.52 -4.69
C HIS A 114 -12.03 -11.39 -5.15
N ARG A 115 -12.25 -12.51 -4.46
CA ARG A 115 -13.41 -13.36 -4.66
C ARG A 115 -14.73 -12.60 -4.54
N GLY A 116 -14.81 -11.60 -3.65
CA GLY A 116 -15.97 -10.73 -3.49
C GLY A 116 -16.37 -10.00 -4.77
N MET A 117 -15.42 -9.67 -5.64
CA MET A 117 -15.69 -9.07 -6.95
C MET A 117 -16.55 -10.02 -7.82
N PHE A 118 -16.18 -11.29 -7.89
CA PHE A 118 -16.95 -12.31 -8.63
C PHE A 118 -18.30 -12.58 -7.98
N ALA A 119 -18.38 -12.57 -6.65
CA ALA A 119 -19.64 -12.78 -5.94
C ALA A 119 -20.66 -11.70 -6.25
N ALA A 120 -20.24 -10.43 -6.28
CA ALA A 120 -21.10 -9.28 -6.52
C ALA A 120 -21.47 -9.07 -8.00
N ALA A 121 -20.57 -9.41 -8.93
CA ALA A 121 -20.79 -9.20 -10.35
C ALA A 121 -21.96 -10.06 -10.90
N ALA A 122 -22.82 -9.45 -11.71
CA ALA A 122 -23.90 -10.13 -12.38
C ALA A 122 -23.43 -11.00 -13.55
N ASN A 123 -22.33 -10.60 -14.21
CA ASN A 123 -21.75 -11.30 -15.37
C ASN A 123 -20.23 -11.06 -15.46
N GLU A 124 -19.57 -11.81 -16.34
CA GLU A 124 -18.12 -11.71 -16.57
C GLU A 124 -17.68 -10.30 -16.98
N ALA A 125 -18.48 -9.63 -17.83
CA ALA A 125 -18.13 -8.31 -18.33
C ALA A 125 -18.00 -7.24 -17.21
N GLU A 126 -18.69 -7.41 -16.09
CA GLU A 126 -18.57 -6.52 -14.92
C GLU A 126 -17.23 -6.72 -14.20
N VAL A 127 -16.77 -7.96 -14.04
CA VAL A 127 -15.44 -8.26 -13.49
C VAL A 127 -14.34 -7.76 -14.43
N VAL A 128 -14.49 -8.06 -15.71
CA VAL A 128 -13.55 -7.63 -16.77
C VAL A 128 -13.47 -6.11 -16.83
N GLY A 129 -14.58 -5.41 -16.61
CA GLY A 129 -14.61 -3.94 -16.54
C GLY A 129 -13.67 -3.39 -15.47
N VAL A 130 -13.74 -3.92 -14.25
CA VAL A 130 -12.83 -3.50 -13.19
C VAL A 130 -11.39 -3.91 -13.53
N MET A 131 -11.14 -5.11 -14.04
CA MET A 131 -9.80 -5.52 -14.46
C MET A 131 -9.22 -4.61 -15.55
N ALA A 132 -10.05 -4.16 -16.52
CA ALA A 132 -9.63 -3.23 -17.56
C ALA A 132 -9.31 -1.83 -16.99
N HIS A 133 -10.07 -1.37 -16.00
CA HIS A 133 -9.79 -0.14 -15.25
C HIS A 133 -8.44 -0.24 -14.52
N GLU A 134 -8.19 -1.31 -13.78
CA GLU A 134 -6.92 -1.55 -13.08
C GLU A 134 -5.74 -1.67 -14.06
N LEU A 135 -5.93 -2.40 -15.16
CA LEU A 135 -4.93 -2.48 -16.24
C LEU A 135 -4.61 -1.09 -16.80
N SER A 136 -5.61 -0.22 -16.92
CA SER A 136 -5.42 1.15 -17.41
C SER A 136 -4.58 1.99 -16.46
N HIS A 137 -4.71 1.81 -15.14
CA HIS A 137 -3.81 2.44 -14.18
C HIS A 137 -2.35 2.01 -14.37
N VAL A 138 -2.11 0.73 -14.67
CA VAL A 138 -0.75 0.22 -14.97
C VAL A 138 -0.22 0.81 -16.26
N LEU A 139 -0.98 0.73 -17.35
CA LEU A 139 -0.59 1.21 -18.67
C LEU A 139 -0.30 2.71 -18.70
N LEU A 140 -1.10 3.51 -17.98
CA LEU A 140 -0.93 4.95 -17.82
C LEU A 140 0.05 5.32 -16.70
N ARG A 141 0.59 4.31 -15.99
CA ARG A 141 1.58 4.49 -14.93
C ARG A 141 1.11 5.41 -13.80
N HIS A 142 -0.19 5.37 -13.49
CA HIS A 142 -0.81 6.29 -12.53
C HIS A 142 -0.22 6.17 -11.12
N GLY A 143 0.17 4.99 -10.68
CA GLY A 143 0.80 4.75 -9.37
C GLY A 143 2.06 5.60 -9.19
N THR A 144 3.05 5.44 -10.07
CA THR A 144 4.31 6.17 -10.00
C THR A 144 4.20 7.63 -10.47
N ALA A 145 3.23 7.95 -11.35
CA ALA A 145 2.91 9.34 -11.68
C ALA A 145 2.31 10.08 -10.47
N ASN A 146 1.49 9.41 -9.66
CA ASN A 146 0.97 9.97 -8.41
C ASN A 146 2.10 10.21 -7.40
N ALA A 147 3.02 9.25 -7.26
CA ALA A 147 4.23 9.39 -6.45
C ALA A 147 5.13 10.54 -6.96
N THR A 148 5.16 10.79 -8.27
CA THR A 148 5.88 11.92 -8.87
C THR A 148 5.27 13.28 -8.50
N LYS A 149 3.94 13.36 -8.37
CA LYS A 149 3.23 14.59 -7.98
C LYS A 149 3.41 14.91 -6.50
N ALA A 150 3.63 13.91 -5.67
CA ALA A 150 3.92 14.13 -4.25
C ALA A 150 5.29 14.81 -4.11
N SER A 151 5.37 15.82 -3.25
CA SER A 151 6.60 16.59 -3.00
C SER A 151 7.76 15.73 -2.46
N ASN A 152 7.49 14.48 -2.08
CA ASN A 152 8.48 13.50 -1.66
C ASN A 152 8.11 12.08 -2.15
N PRO A 153 8.56 11.70 -3.36
CA PRO A 153 8.23 10.40 -3.96
C PRO A 153 8.71 9.19 -3.12
N TRP A 154 9.83 9.33 -2.42
CA TRP A 154 10.42 8.28 -1.58
C TRP A 154 9.61 8.03 -0.30
N LEU A 155 8.88 9.03 0.19
CA LEU A 155 7.99 8.83 1.35
C LEU A 155 6.86 7.83 1.05
N GLN A 156 6.38 7.81 -0.19
CA GLN A 156 5.30 6.90 -0.60
C GLN A 156 5.83 5.49 -0.89
N ILE A 157 7.03 5.37 -1.47
CA ILE A 157 7.64 4.05 -1.75
C ILE A 157 8.23 3.44 -0.50
N GLY A 158 8.89 4.22 0.36
CA GLY A 158 9.36 3.78 1.66
C GLY A 158 8.23 3.47 2.65
N GLN A 159 7.06 4.09 2.47
CA GLN A 159 5.84 3.70 3.18
C GLN A 159 5.31 2.35 2.70
N MET A 160 5.48 1.95 1.44
CA MET A 160 5.19 0.58 0.99
C MET A 160 6.11 -0.45 1.65
N ALA A 161 7.41 -0.18 1.70
CA ALA A 161 8.37 -1.08 2.36
C ALA A 161 8.36 -0.95 3.88
N GLY A 162 8.06 0.23 4.44
CA GLY A 162 8.10 0.54 5.87
C GLY A 162 6.81 0.30 6.64
N GLN A 163 5.66 0.22 5.98
CA GLN A 163 4.37 -0.10 6.63
C GLN A 163 4.20 -1.59 6.90
N ILE A 164 4.96 -2.43 6.21
CA ILE A 164 5.13 -3.85 6.58
C ILE A 164 5.85 -3.96 7.92
N GLY A 165 6.63 -2.94 8.30
CA GLY A 165 7.30 -2.83 9.60
C GLY A 165 6.53 -2.15 10.73
N GLY A 166 5.36 -1.57 10.46
CA GLY A 166 4.56 -0.81 11.47
C GLY A 166 3.89 -1.64 12.57
N ALA A 167 3.92 -2.98 12.45
CA ALA A 167 3.55 -3.90 13.54
C ALA A 167 4.50 -3.86 14.75
N MET A 168 5.43 -2.91 14.79
CA MET A 168 6.60 -2.94 15.64
C MET A 168 6.63 -1.96 16.79
N VAL A 169 5.73 -1.01 16.84
CA VAL A 169 5.58 -0.18 18.04
C VAL A 169 4.59 -0.88 18.96
N GLY A 170 5.08 -1.45 20.04
CA GLY A 170 4.26 -2.16 21.03
C GLY A 170 3.15 -1.29 21.61
N GLY A 171 2.05 -1.92 22.01
CA GLY A 171 0.88 -1.27 22.60
C GLY A 171 -0.27 -1.03 21.64
N ALA A 172 -1.34 -0.39 22.12
CA ALA A 172 -2.51 0.01 21.31
C ALA A 172 -2.11 0.82 20.06
N ALA A 173 -0.98 1.54 20.12
CA ALA A 173 -0.39 2.23 19.00
C ALA A 173 0.19 1.29 17.94
N GLY A 174 0.82 0.17 18.32
CA GLY A 174 1.31 -0.84 17.38
C GLY A 174 0.18 -1.59 16.69
N ALA A 175 -0.88 -1.89 17.43
CA ALA A 175 -2.10 -2.48 16.87
C ALA A 175 -2.86 -1.48 15.96
N ALA A 176 -2.89 -0.20 16.33
CA ALA A 176 -3.50 0.84 15.50
C ALA A 176 -2.64 1.19 14.27
N ILE A 177 -1.31 1.13 14.37
CA ILE A 177 -0.41 1.24 13.21
C ILE A 177 -0.54 0.01 12.31
N GLY A 178 -0.66 -1.20 12.87
CA GLY A 178 -0.95 -2.43 12.13
C GLY A 178 -2.30 -2.35 11.40
N GLN A 179 -3.38 -1.98 12.11
CA GLN A 179 -4.72 -1.82 11.54
C GLN A 179 -4.83 -0.59 10.63
N GLY A 180 -4.16 0.52 10.97
CA GLY A 180 -4.08 1.71 10.13
C GLY A 180 -3.15 1.55 8.94
N ALA A 181 -2.12 0.70 9.02
CA ALA A 181 -1.23 0.38 7.91
C ALA A 181 -1.91 -0.53 6.88
N GLU A 182 -2.74 -1.48 7.31
CA GLU A 182 -3.54 -2.29 6.39
C GLU A 182 -4.57 -1.43 5.63
N MET A 183 -5.20 -0.43 6.26
CA MET A 183 -6.01 0.58 5.57
C MET A 183 -5.16 1.63 4.85
N GLY A 184 -3.98 1.97 5.35
CA GLY A 184 -3.11 3.03 4.84
C GLY A 184 -2.29 2.66 3.61
N LEU A 185 -1.81 1.43 3.46
CA LEU A 185 -1.07 0.96 2.28
C LEU A 185 -1.95 0.98 1.02
N GLY A 186 -3.14 0.41 1.12
CA GLY A 186 -4.09 0.42 0.01
C GLY A 186 -4.57 1.84 -0.34
N SER A 187 -4.86 2.68 0.67
CA SER A 187 -5.51 3.97 0.43
C SER A 187 -4.55 5.12 0.08
N LEU A 188 -3.35 5.19 0.67
CA LEU A 188 -2.44 6.32 0.44
C LEU A 188 -1.64 6.20 -0.85
N LEU A 189 -1.30 4.98 -1.25
CA LEU A 189 -0.57 4.71 -2.49
C LEU A 189 -1.45 4.67 -3.72
N LEU A 190 -2.70 4.25 -3.53
CA LEU A 190 -3.66 4.02 -4.61
C LEU A 190 -4.79 5.05 -4.66
N ARG A 191 -4.76 6.11 -3.85
CA ARG A 191 -5.76 7.17 -3.98
C ARG A 191 -5.42 8.04 -5.18
N TYR A 192 -6.04 7.71 -6.28
CA TYR A 192 -5.85 8.41 -7.54
C TYR A 192 -6.63 9.74 -7.59
N SER A 193 -6.12 10.69 -8.36
CA SER A 193 -6.88 11.92 -8.64
C SER A 193 -8.08 11.59 -9.53
N ARG A 194 -9.13 12.42 -9.45
CA ARG A 194 -10.32 12.28 -10.31
C ARG A 194 -9.99 12.23 -11.80
N ASP A 195 -8.95 12.93 -12.24
CA ASP A 195 -8.48 12.91 -13.62
C ASP A 195 -7.87 11.56 -14.00
N PHE A 196 -7.09 10.94 -13.08
CA PHE A 196 -6.54 9.60 -13.30
C PHE A 196 -7.63 8.54 -13.33
N GLU A 197 -8.64 8.65 -12.46
CA GLU A 197 -9.82 7.79 -12.48
C GLU A 197 -10.54 7.88 -13.82
N LYS A 198 -10.80 9.11 -14.29
CA LYS A 198 -11.46 9.31 -15.58
C LYS A 198 -10.65 8.74 -16.75
N GLN A 199 -9.32 8.91 -16.73
CA GLN A 199 -8.45 8.32 -17.75
C GLN A 199 -8.48 6.78 -17.72
N ALA A 200 -8.48 6.18 -16.52
CA ALA A 200 -8.56 4.73 -16.36
C ALA A 200 -9.92 4.17 -16.82
N ASP A 201 -11.00 4.87 -16.52
CA ASP A 201 -12.35 4.49 -16.98
C ASP A 201 -12.47 4.53 -18.49
N LEU A 202 -12.01 5.59 -19.13
CA LEU A 202 -12.12 5.74 -20.59
C LEU A 202 -11.22 4.74 -21.32
N LEU A 203 -9.96 4.57 -20.88
CA LEU A 203 -9.06 3.57 -21.46
C LEU A 203 -9.59 2.15 -21.21
N GLY A 204 -10.11 1.88 -20.00
CA GLY A 204 -10.72 0.61 -19.65
C GLY A 204 -11.89 0.27 -20.55
N ALA A 205 -12.78 1.25 -20.79
CA ALA A 205 -13.90 1.10 -21.73
C ALA A 205 -13.43 0.78 -23.16
N GLN A 206 -12.39 1.45 -23.65
CA GLN A 206 -11.79 1.21 -24.96
C GLN A 206 -11.18 -0.20 -25.05
N ILE A 207 -10.46 -0.64 -24.01
CA ILE A 207 -9.90 -2.00 -23.94
C ILE A 207 -10.99 -3.05 -23.90
N MET A 208 -12.07 -2.84 -23.11
CA MET A 208 -13.22 -3.75 -23.06
C MET A 208 -13.85 -3.95 -24.44
N ALA A 209 -14.13 -2.86 -25.14
CA ALA A 209 -14.74 -2.94 -26.49
C ALA A 209 -13.87 -3.76 -27.46
N LYS A 210 -12.55 -3.53 -27.46
CA LYS A 210 -11.61 -4.31 -28.28
C LYS A 210 -11.50 -5.77 -27.86
N ALA A 211 -11.70 -6.06 -26.56
CA ALA A 211 -11.73 -7.42 -26.02
C ALA A 211 -13.06 -8.16 -26.22
N GLY A 212 -14.06 -7.51 -26.84
CA GLY A 212 -15.39 -8.10 -27.15
C GLY A 212 -16.38 -7.98 -25.99
N TYR A 213 -16.20 -7.08 -25.04
CA TYR A 213 -17.12 -6.81 -23.93
C TYR A 213 -17.83 -5.47 -24.10
N ASP A 214 -19.08 -5.38 -23.61
CA ASP A 214 -19.81 -4.11 -23.53
C ASP A 214 -19.18 -3.22 -22.45
N PRO A 215 -18.61 -2.05 -22.80
CA PRO A 215 -17.98 -1.14 -21.85
C PRO A 215 -18.91 -0.63 -20.75
N ARG A 216 -20.23 -0.62 -20.98
CA ARG A 216 -21.22 -0.19 -20.00
C ARG A 216 -21.26 -1.10 -18.76
N ALA A 217 -20.73 -2.33 -18.88
CA ALA A 217 -20.62 -3.25 -17.75
C ALA A 217 -19.71 -2.69 -16.63
N LEU A 218 -18.68 -1.92 -16.98
CA LEU A 218 -17.86 -1.20 -15.97
C LEU A 218 -18.71 -0.25 -15.14
N GLY A 219 -19.55 0.55 -15.78
CA GLY A 219 -20.46 1.47 -15.08
C GLY A 219 -21.48 0.74 -14.20
N ARG A 220 -22.01 -0.41 -14.66
CA ARG A 220 -22.92 -1.25 -13.86
C ARG A 220 -22.21 -1.81 -12.62
N MET A 221 -20.96 -2.27 -12.77
CA MET A 221 -20.19 -2.76 -11.63
C MET A 221 -19.94 -1.68 -10.58
N PHE A 222 -19.70 -0.45 -10.98
CA PHE A 222 -19.56 0.68 -10.03
C PHE A 222 -20.85 0.94 -9.24
N GLN A 223 -22.01 0.83 -9.89
CA GLN A 223 -23.30 0.91 -9.21
C GLN A 223 -23.50 -0.25 -8.23
N THR A 224 -23.07 -1.45 -8.60
CA THR A 224 -23.11 -2.63 -7.72
C THR A 224 -22.20 -2.41 -6.49
N ILE A 225 -20.98 -1.94 -6.67
CA ILE A 225 -20.05 -1.64 -5.59
C ILE A 225 -20.65 -0.59 -4.63
N GLU A 226 -21.24 0.47 -5.16
CA GLU A 226 -21.87 1.52 -4.36
C GLU A 226 -23.06 0.99 -3.55
N LYS A 227 -23.92 0.18 -4.15
CA LYS A 227 -25.10 -0.42 -3.52
C LYS A 227 -24.72 -1.44 -2.43
N GLU A 228 -23.84 -2.37 -2.74
CA GLU A 228 -23.42 -3.45 -1.83
C GLU A 228 -22.62 -2.92 -0.62
N SER A 229 -22.09 -1.72 -0.73
CA SER A 229 -21.40 -1.05 0.39
C SER A 229 -22.34 -0.52 1.48
N GLY A 230 -23.65 -0.75 1.36
CA GLY A 230 -24.64 -0.47 2.41
C GLY A 230 -24.74 0.99 2.83
N GLY A 231 -24.41 1.94 1.95
CA GLY A 231 -24.36 3.37 2.29
C GLY A 231 -23.19 3.75 3.20
N SER A 232 -22.25 2.86 3.43
CA SER A 232 -20.94 3.19 4.01
C SER A 232 -20.31 4.31 3.17
N LYS A 233 -19.89 5.40 3.81
CA LYS A 233 -19.36 6.58 3.12
C LYS A 233 -18.12 6.29 2.28
N ASP A 234 -17.42 5.16 2.55
CA ASP A 234 -16.22 4.74 1.83
C ASP A 234 -16.12 3.21 1.71
N PRO A 235 -16.72 2.59 0.66
CA PRO A 235 -16.38 1.21 0.29
C PRO A 235 -14.87 1.10 0.10
N GLN A 236 -14.27 -0.04 0.44
CA GLN A 236 -12.82 -0.21 0.36
C GLN A 236 -12.28 0.15 -1.03
N TRP A 237 -12.96 -0.27 -2.10
CA TRP A 237 -12.56 0.09 -3.46
C TRP A 237 -12.71 1.60 -3.74
N MET A 238 -13.78 2.25 -3.26
CA MET A 238 -13.97 3.70 -3.44
C MET A 238 -13.02 4.56 -2.61
N SER A 239 -12.42 4.03 -1.55
CA SER A 239 -11.42 4.76 -0.77
C SER A 239 -10.14 5.00 -1.57
N SER A 240 -9.77 4.06 -2.45
CA SER A 240 -8.66 4.19 -3.41
C SER A 240 -9.08 4.82 -4.74
N HIS A 241 -10.33 4.60 -5.18
CA HIS A 241 -10.90 5.06 -6.45
C HIS A 241 -12.08 6.00 -6.21
N PRO A 242 -11.84 7.29 -5.92
CA PRO A 242 -12.90 8.24 -5.58
C PRO A 242 -13.95 8.35 -6.68
N ASN A 243 -15.22 8.15 -6.32
CA ASN A 243 -16.33 8.30 -7.26
C ASN A 243 -16.59 9.79 -7.54
N PRO A 244 -16.39 10.29 -8.77
CA PRO A 244 -16.75 11.67 -9.12
C PRO A 244 -18.27 11.88 -9.32
N GLY A 245 -19.11 10.88 -9.03
CA GLY A 245 -20.57 10.95 -9.13
C GLY A 245 -21.13 10.88 -10.57
N ASN A 246 -20.27 10.90 -11.59
CA ASN A 246 -20.67 10.90 -13.00
C ASN A 246 -19.95 9.85 -13.86
N ARG A 247 -19.30 8.85 -13.23
CA ARG A 247 -18.51 7.80 -13.93
C ARG A 247 -19.35 7.09 -14.96
N THR A 248 -20.51 6.59 -14.59
CA THR A 248 -21.44 5.89 -15.50
C THR A 248 -21.82 6.74 -16.71
N ILE A 249 -22.01 8.05 -16.55
CA ILE A 249 -22.43 8.95 -17.63
C ILE A 249 -21.35 9.03 -18.71
N TYR A 250 -20.09 9.31 -18.33
CA TYR A 250 -19.05 9.46 -19.35
C TYR A 250 -18.54 8.12 -19.91
N ILE A 251 -18.63 7.03 -19.14
CA ILE A 251 -18.37 5.68 -19.65
C ILE A 251 -19.39 5.30 -20.71
N ASN A 252 -20.68 5.52 -20.45
CA ASN A 252 -21.74 5.25 -21.43
C ASN A 252 -21.57 6.10 -22.69
N LYS A 253 -21.21 7.37 -22.54
CA LYS A 253 -20.93 8.25 -23.69
C LYS A 253 -19.71 7.76 -24.49
N GLU A 254 -18.66 7.33 -23.84
CA GLU A 254 -17.49 6.73 -24.53
C GLU A 254 -17.92 5.45 -25.27
N ALA A 255 -18.73 4.60 -24.62
CA ALA A 255 -19.23 3.36 -25.21
C ALA A 255 -20.05 3.57 -26.49
N GLU A 256 -20.74 4.70 -26.64
CA GLU A 256 -21.46 5.07 -27.87
C GLU A 256 -20.52 5.31 -29.07
N ALA A 257 -19.28 5.72 -28.79
CA ALA A 257 -18.25 5.97 -29.80
C ALA A 257 -17.43 4.72 -30.15
N LEU A 258 -17.60 3.63 -29.42
CA LEU A 258 -16.79 2.43 -29.56
C LEU A 258 -17.51 1.32 -30.37
N THR A 259 -16.74 0.66 -31.22
CA THR A 259 -17.20 -0.59 -31.87
C THR A 259 -16.73 -1.77 -31.02
N ILE A 260 -17.69 -2.58 -30.56
CA ILE A 260 -17.38 -3.80 -29.81
C ILE A 260 -16.90 -4.85 -30.83
N ALA A 261 -15.75 -5.44 -30.57
CA ALA A 261 -15.23 -6.57 -31.39
C ALA A 261 -16.14 -7.81 -31.28
N SER A 262 -15.77 -8.90 -31.94
CA SER A 262 -16.52 -10.16 -31.79
C SER A 262 -16.74 -10.50 -30.34
N PRO A 263 -18.01 -10.79 -29.92
CA PRO A 263 -18.33 -11.02 -28.51
C PRO A 263 -17.44 -12.09 -27.88
N ALA A 264 -16.95 -11.78 -26.67
CA ALA A 264 -16.18 -12.72 -25.87
C ALA A 264 -17.09 -13.87 -25.38
N ASP A 265 -16.55 -15.10 -25.37
CA ASP A 265 -17.20 -16.23 -24.72
C ASP A 265 -17.16 -16.06 -23.20
N GLN A 266 -18.32 -15.99 -22.57
CA GLN A 266 -18.49 -15.80 -21.12
C GLN A 266 -19.10 -17.05 -20.44
N SER A 267 -19.13 -18.17 -21.15
CA SER A 267 -19.80 -19.41 -20.70
C SER A 267 -19.20 -19.98 -19.39
N GLN A 268 -17.93 -19.73 -19.11
CA GLN A 268 -17.24 -20.25 -17.95
C GLN A 268 -17.54 -19.47 -16.65
N PHE A 269 -18.07 -18.25 -16.73
CA PHE A 269 -18.27 -17.38 -15.58
C PHE A 269 -19.11 -18.03 -14.46
N THR A 270 -20.24 -18.62 -14.82
CA THR A 270 -21.14 -19.30 -13.87
C THR A 270 -20.45 -20.50 -13.21
N ALA A 271 -19.69 -21.29 -13.97
CA ALA A 271 -18.94 -22.42 -13.44
C ALA A 271 -17.88 -21.97 -12.42
N ILE A 272 -17.17 -20.88 -12.69
CA ILE A 272 -16.19 -20.28 -11.77
C ILE A 272 -16.86 -19.73 -10.51
N LYS A 273 -18.02 -19.06 -10.63
CA LYS A 273 -18.79 -18.64 -9.45
C LYS A 273 -19.20 -19.84 -8.58
N THR A 274 -19.60 -20.94 -9.20
CA THR A 274 -19.94 -22.20 -8.49
C THR A 274 -18.71 -22.79 -7.82
N GLN A 275 -17.54 -22.78 -8.48
CA GLN A 275 -16.27 -23.25 -7.92
C GLN A 275 -15.92 -22.52 -6.61
N PHE A 276 -16.14 -21.23 -6.55
CA PHE A 276 -15.97 -20.46 -5.31
C PHE A 276 -16.88 -20.96 -4.17
N GLY A 277 -18.08 -21.44 -4.48
CA GLY A 277 -19.01 -22.00 -3.49
C GLY A 277 -18.46 -23.21 -2.74
N GLY A 278 -17.61 -24.01 -3.39
CA GLY A 278 -16.95 -25.19 -2.80
C GLY A 278 -15.67 -24.86 -2.01
N MET A 279 -15.19 -23.63 -2.03
CA MET A 279 -13.96 -23.23 -1.33
C MET A 279 -14.25 -22.79 0.12
N PRO A 280 -13.23 -22.78 0.99
CA PRO A 280 -13.34 -22.20 2.32
C PRO A 280 -13.93 -20.78 2.25
N ALA A 281 -14.73 -20.40 3.26
CA ALA A 281 -15.36 -19.10 3.31
C ALA A 281 -14.33 -17.98 3.14
N ALA A 282 -14.66 -16.99 2.30
CA ALA A 282 -13.82 -15.81 2.15
C ALA A 282 -13.79 -15.01 3.46
N LEU A 283 -12.62 -14.55 3.85
CA LEU A 283 -12.45 -13.68 5.01
C LEU A 283 -12.77 -12.24 4.62
N THR A 284 -13.24 -11.46 5.58
CA THR A 284 -13.14 -10.00 5.48
C THR A 284 -11.72 -9.53 5.80
N MET A 285 -11.34 -8.33 5.34
CA MET A 285 -10.08 -7.70 5.73
C MET A 285 -9.96 -7.57 7.25
N ALA A 286 -11.07 -7.26 7.95
CA ALA A 286 -11.09 -7.19 9.40
C ALA A 286 -10.83 -8.55 10.06
N GLU A 287 -11.42 -9.64 9.54
CA GLU A 287 -11.15 -11.00 10.01
C GLU A 287 -9.72 -11.44 9.69
N LEU A 288 -9.19 -11.06 8.53
CA LEU A 288 -7.78 -11.31 8.17
C LEU A 288 -6.85 -10.60 9.14
N ALA A 289 -7.09 -9.32 9.42
CA ALA A 289 -6.34 -8.53 10.39
C ALA A 289 -6.42 -9.17 11.79
N LYS A 290 -7.62 -9.58 12.23
CA LYS A 290 -7.81 -10.26 13.50
C LYS A 290 -7.06 -11.59 13.57
N ARG A 291 -7.07 -12.41 12.51
CA ARG A 291 -6.29 -13.66 12.45
C ARG A 291 -4.79 -13.41 12.48
N LYS A 292 -4.32 -12.35 11.83
CA LYS A 292 -2.92 -11.93 11.90
C LYS A 292 -2.55 -11.52 13.33
N THR A 293 -3.38 -10.71 13.98
CA THR A 293 -3.16 -10.34 15.39
C THR A 293 -3.25 -11.54 16.32
N GLU A 294 -4.19 -12.45 16.10
CA GLU A 294 -4.30 -13.71 16.87
C GLU A 294 -3.15 -14.67 16.53
N GLY A 295 -2.76 -14.81 15.27
CA GLY A 295 -1.57 -15.57 14.82
C GLY A 295 -0.27 -14.94 15.28
N THR A 296 -0.19 -13.60 15.33
CA THR A 296 0.96 -12.85 15.86
C THR A 296 0.96 -12.87 17.40
N ALA A 297 -0.21 -12.94 18.05
CA ALA A 297 -0.31 -13.16 19.50
C ALA A 297 0.26 -14.53 19.90
N THR A 298 0.20 -15.53 19.01
CA THR A 298 0.89 -16.83 19.22
C THR A 298 2.39 -16.74 18.90
N SER A 299 2.87 -15.68 18.24
CA SER A 299 4.26 -15.50 17.81
C SER A 299 4.91 -14.19 18.30
N VAL A 300 4.22 -13.31 19.03
CA VAL A 300 4.92 -12.25 19.77
C VAL A 300 5.77 -12.96 20.81
N GLN A 301 7.06 -13.03 20.49
CA GLN A 301 8.04 -13.62 21.39
C GLN A 301 8.11 -12.76 22.65
N SER A 302 7.20 -13.04 23.61
CA SER A 302 7.19 -12.38 24.91
C SER A 302 8.47 -12.70 25.67
N VAL A 303 9.05 -11.70 26.28
CA VAL A 303 10.18 -11.87 27.19
C VAL A 303 9.65 -11.67 28.60
N GLY A 304 9.01 -12.71 29.13
CA GLY A 304 8.30 -12.68 30.40
C GLY A 304 6.91 -12.05 30.35
N THR A 305 6.41 -11.56 31.48
CA THR A 305 5.07 -10.99 31.65
C THR A 305 5.17 -9.52 32.07
N PRO A 306 4.75 -8.56 31.23
CA PRO A 306 4.73 -7.15 31.61
C PRO A 306 3.93 -6.91 32.89
N GLY A 307 4.44 -6.00 33.74
CA GLY A 307 3.86 -5.73 35.06
C GLY A 307 4.48 -6.54 36.20
N GLN A 308 5.21 -7.62 35.91
CA GLN A 308 6.06 -8.30 36.88
C GLN A 308 7.38 -7.54 37.10
N PRO A 309 8.10 -7.75 38.22
CA PRO A 309 9.40 -7.13 38.48
C PRO A 309 10.38 -7.36 37.34
N VAL A 310 11.03 -6.28 36.89
CA VAL A 310 12.02 -6.31 35.81
C VAL A 310 13.42 -6.41 36.42
N PRO A 311 14.25 -7.41 36.02
CA PRO A 311 15.59 -7.57 36.51
C PRO A 311 16.47 -6.36 36.17
N ARG A 312 17.40 -6.02 37.03
CA ARG A 312 18.43 -4.99 36.74
C ARG A 312 19.29 -5.44 35.57
N PRO A 313 19.76 -4.50 34.73
CA PRO A 313 20.70 -4.81 33.66
C PRO A 313 21.97 -5.47 34.20
N SER A 314 22.46 -6.50 33.51
CA SER A 314 23.76 -7.12 33.83
C SER A 314 24.90 -6.13 33.63
N ALA A 315 25.94 -6.27 34.46
CA ALA A 315 27.20 -5.58 34.24
C ALA A 315 28.00 -6.10 33.05
N GLU A 316 27.73 -7.38 32.64
CA GLU A 316 28.29 -7.99 31.43
C GLU A 316 27.48 -7.62 30.22
N TYR A 317 28.16 -7.45 29.08
CA TYR A 317 27.54 -7.08 27.82
C TYR A 317 27.85 -8.11 26.75
N LYS A 318 26.92 -8.25 25.80
CA LYS A 318 27.06 -9.09 24.61
C LYS A 318 26.78 -8.27 23.34
N PRO A 319 27.38 -8.65 22.19
CA PRO A 319 27.14 -7.95 20.94
C PRO A 319 25.74 -8.22 20.42
N VAL A 320 25.14 -7.21 19.82
CA VAL A 320 23.95 -7.28 18.96
C VAL A 320 24.28 -6.64 17.62
N SER A 321 23.82 -7.26 16.52
CA SER A 321 24.04 -6.75 15.17
C SER A 321 22.75 -6.70 14.37
N GLY A 322 22.57 -5.62 13.58
CA GLY A 322 21.49 -5.45 12.62
C GLY A 322 22.03 -5.50 11.19
N GLY A 323 22.13 -6.69 10.64
CA GLY A 323 22.71 -6.91 9.31
C GLY A 323 24.14 -6.34 9.18
N LYS A 324 24.37 -5.61 8.07
CA LYS A 324 25.65 -4.92 7.80
C LYS A 324 25.64 -3.46 8.25
N VAL A 325 24.60 -3.01 8.97
CA VAL A 325 24.38 -1.57 9.26
C VAL A 325 24.69 -1.23 10.71
N LEU A 326 24.37 -2.11 11.65
CA LEU A 326 24.43 -1.84 13.07
C LEU A 326 25.27 -2.88 13.82
N GLN A 327 26.14 -2.40 14.70
CA GLN A 327 26.71 -3.16 15.80
C GLN A 327 26.54 -2.37 17.09
N ALA A 328 26.19 -3.03 18.19
CA ALA A 328 26.08 -2.43 19.51
C ALA A 328 26.35 -3.47 20.61
N GLN A 329 26.58 -3.01 21.84
CA GLN A 329 26.75 -3.85 23.03
C GLN A 329 25.55 -3.67 23.95
N VAL A 330 24.94 -4.75 24.39
CA VAL A 330 23.73 -4.76 25.24
C VAL A 330 23.94 -5.67 26.45
N PRO A 331 23.24 -5.45 27.58
CA PRO A 331 23.36 -6.32 28.75
C PRO A 331 23.18 -7.79 28.41
N SER A 332 24.02 -8.68 28.98
CA SER A 332 24.00 -10.10 28.64
C SER A 332 22.68 -10.79 29.01
N ASN A 333 21.97 -10.29 30.04
CA ASN A 333 20.68 -10.79 30.51
C ASN A 333 19.47 -10.23 29.71
N TRP A 334 19.70 -9.42 28.66
CA TRP A 334 18.61 -8.93 27.80
C TRP A 334 18.44 -9.83 26.56
N THR A 335 17.22 -9.95 26.10
CA THR A 335 16.86 -10.74 24.91
C THR A 335 16.67 -9.82 23.71
N ALA A 336 17.29 -10.17 22.58
CA ALA A 336 17.13 -9.47 21.32
C ALA A 336 15.99 -10.09 20.51
N LEU A 337 15.05 -9.27 20.09
CA LEU A 337 13.92 -9.62 19.24
C LEU A 337 14.07 -8.84 17.92
N SER A 338 14.36 -9.56 16.84
CA SER A 338 14.57 -8.95 15.52
C SER A 338 13.29 -8.96 14.71
N THR A 339 13.12 -7.90 13.97
CA THR A 339 12.06 -7.72 13.00
C THR A 339 12.65 -7.29 11.66
N SER A 340 11.86 -6.99 10.64
CA SER A 340 12.38 -6.58 9.32
C SER A 340 13.18 -5.27 9.37
N ASN A 341 12.78 -4.31 10.21
CA ASN A 341 13.35 -2.95 10.22
C ASN A 341 13.88 -2.50 11.58
N SER A 342 13.75 -3.33 12.62
CA SER A 342 14.27 -3.00 13.95
C SER A 342 14.75 -4.22 14.72
N ILE A 343 15.51 -3.94 15.78
CA ILE A 343 15.92 -4.89 16.80
C ILE A 343 15.52 -4.29 18.13
N ARG A 344 14.62 -4.96 18.83
CA ARG A 344 14.27 -4.63 20.21
C ARG A 344 15.10 -5.49 21.15
N VAL A 345 15.68 -4.89 22.18
CA VAL A 345 16.46 -5.62 23.17
C VAL A 345 15.91 -5.30 24.55
N VAL A 346 15.42 -6.32 25.23
CA VAL A 346 14.57 -6.18 26.40
C VAL A 346 15.00 -7.09 27.53
N PRO A 347 14.91 -6.63 28.79
CA PRO A 347 15.01 -7.50 29.95
C PRO A 347 13.78 -8.41 30.07
N GLU A 348 13.89 -9.45 30.90
CA GLU A 348 12.73 -10.26 31.29
C GLU A 348 11.60 -9.34 31.86
N ASN A 349 10.35 -9.62 31.51
CA ASN A 349 9.16 -8.83 31.84
C ASN A 349 9.10 -7.41 31.24
N GLY A 350 10.09 -7.01 30.42
CA GLY A 350 10.12 -5.70 29.77
C GLY A 350 9.28 -5.61 28.49
N PHE A 351 8.90 -6.75 27.91
CA PHE A 351 8.13 -6.83 26.68
C PHE A 351 7.27 -8.10 26.61
N GLY A 352 6.00 -7.95 26.26
CA GLY A 352 5.10 -9.09 26.12
C GLY A 352 3.64 -8.68 25.96
N GLN A 353 2.75 -9.66 26.17
CA GLN A 353 1.31 -9.46 26.13
C GLN A 353 0.74 -9.22 27.55
N LEU A 354 -0.13 -8.22 27.67
CA LEU A 354 -0.90 -7.95 28.88
C LEU A 354 -2.36 -7.63 28.44
N ASN A 355 -3.33 -8.43 28.90
CA ASN A 355 -4.75 -8.25 28.55
C ASN A 355 -5.01 -8.16 27.03
N GLY A 356 -4.28 -8.96 26.22
CA GLY A 356 -4.42 -8.96 24.77
C GLY A 356 -3.75 -7.78 24.06
N GLN A 357 -3.03 -6.92 24.78
CA GLN A 357 -2.26 -5.82 24.23
C GLN A 357 -0.76 -6.06 24.38
N THR A 358 0.01 -5.66 23.38
CA THR A 358 1.47 -5.71 23.44
C THR A 358 1.99 -4.53 24.26
N VAL A 359 2.75 -4.83 25.30
CA VAL A 359 3.37 -3.84 26.19
C VAL A 359 4.89 -3.87 26.01
N PHE A 360 5.48 -2.72 25.76
CA PHE A 360 6.92 -2.51 25.80
C PHE A 360 7.22 -1.47 26.89
N SER A 361 7.64 -1.93 28.05
CA SER A 361 7.83 -1.07 29.22
C SER A 361 9.29 -0.80 29.57
N HIS A 362 10.20 -1.73 29.25
CA HIS A 362 11.64 -1.59 29.57
C HIS A 362 12.49 -2.12 28.41
N GLY A 363 13.50 -1.36 28.03
CA GLY A 363 14.48 -1.81 27.06
C GLY A 363 14.85 -0.75 26.03
N VAL A 364 15.35 -1.23 24.92
CA VAL A 364 15.80 -0.38 23.80
C VAL A 364 15.33 -0.94 22.47
N GLU A 365 15.21 -0.07 21.49
CA GLU A 365 14.96 -0.45 20.11
C GLU A 365 15.91 0.31 19.19
N PHE A 366 16.53 -0.43 18.27
CA PHE A 366 17.30 0.10 17.15
C PHE A 366 16.48 -0.12 15.88
N GLY A 367 16.37 0.90 15.04
CA GLY A 367 15.62 0.73 13.81
C GLY A 367 15.98 1.75 12.75
N ILE A 368 15.39 1.55 11.59
CA ILE A 368 15.53 2.45 10.45
C ILE A 368 14.17 2.94 10.01
N ALA A 369 14.12 4.17 9.54
CA ALA A 369 12.93 4.79 8.98
C ALA A 369 13.32 5.66 7.78
N GLN A 370 12.38 5.92 6.89
CA GLN A 370 12.62 6.84 5.79
C GLN A 370 12.69 8.28 6.28
N ALA A 371 13.68 9.00 5.80
CA ALA A 371 13.85 10.41 6.11
C ALA A 371 13.00 11.26 5.16
N GLY A 372 11.97 11.91 5.68
CA GLY A 372 11.13 12.85 4.92
C GLY A 372 11.81 14.17 4.55
N SER A 373 13.06 14.38 4.96
CA SER A 373 13.87 15.57 4.71
C SER A 373 15.35 15.22 4.80
N ARG A 374 16.21 16.01 4.16
CA ARG A 374 17.67 15.95 4.34
C ARG A 374 18.15 16.78 5.55
N ASP A 375 17.29 17.52 6.17
CA ASP A 375 17.53 18.16 7.47
C ASP A 375 17.14 17.20 8.59
N LEU A 376 18.08 16.86 9.47
CA LEU A 376 17.88 15.85 10.52
C LEU A 376 16.76 16.23 11.50
N LYS A 377 16.65 17.52 11.84
CA LYS A 377 15.60 17.99 12.74
C LYS A 377 14.22 17.87 12.10
N GLN A 378 14.09 18.28 10.85
CA GLN A 378 12.82 18.14 10.08
C GLN A 378 12.46 16.68 9.88
N ALA A 379 13.41 15.82 9.52
CA ALA A 379 13.21 14.38 9.37
C ALA A 379 12.72 13.74 10.67
N THR A 380 13.37 14.06 11.79
CA THR A 380 12.98 13.56 13.13
C THR A 380 11.58 14.04 13.52
N VAL A 381 11.26 15.32 13.30
CA VAL A 381 9.93 15.86 13.61
C VAL A 381 8.86 15.26 12.73
N ALA A 382 9.11 15.06 11.45
CA ALA A 382 8.16 14.44 10.54
C ALA A 382 7.87 12.97 10.93
N TRP A 383 8.92 12.22 11.27
CA TRP A 383 8.77 10.84 11.77
C TRP A 383 8.01 10.80 13.10
N LEU A 384 8.35 11.65 14.06
CA LEU A 384 7.65 11.73 15.36
C LEU A 384 6.16 12.11 15.19
N LYS A 385 5.83 13.00 14.27
CA LYS A 385 4.44 13.33 13.97
C LYS A 385 3.65 12.12 13.49
N ALA A 386 4.25 11.31 12.63
CA ALA A 386 3.62 10.08 12.15
C ALA A 386 3.42 9.05 13.29
N VAL A 387 4.41 8.91 14.18
CA VAL A 387 4.31 8.06 15.39
C VAL A 387 3.23 8.58 16.35
N ALA A 388 3.18 9.89 16.58
CA ALA A 388 2.22 10.52 17.50
C ALA A 388 0.76 10.47 17.02
N GLN A 389 0.52 10.39 15.70
CA GLN A 389 -0.86 10.21 15.16
C GLN A 389 -1.54 8.95 15.71
N ASN A 390 -0.75 7.90 15.96
CA ASN A 390 -1.23 6.62 16.50
C ASN A 390 -0.92 6.47 18.00
N ASN A 391 -0.39 7.50 18.62
CA ASN A 391 0.04 7.50 20.03
C ASN A 391 -0.29 8.86 20.68
N PRO A 392 -1.57 9.17 20.92
CA PRO A 392 -2.01 10.50 21.34
C PRO A 392 -1.43 10.93 22.71
N GLU A 393 -1.01 9.96 23.53
CA GLU A 393 -0.38 10.23 24.82
C GLU A 393 1.13 10.50 24.74
N LEU A 394 1.76 10.30 23.57
CA LEU A 394 3.16 10.58 23.36
C LEU A 394 3.40 12.09 23.28
N LYS A 395 4.23 12.62 24.18
CA LYS A 395 4.52 14.06 24.31
C LYS A 395 6.02 14.32 24.36
N LEU A 396 6.43 15.51 23.92
CA LEU A 396 7.79 15.99 24.17
C LEU A 396 7.97 16.23 25.68
N ALA A 397 9.04 15.68 26.25
CA ALA A 397 9.39 15.80 27.65
C ALA A 397 10.55 16.77 27.91
N GLY A 398 10.99 17.50 26.87
CA GLY A 398 12.05 18.49 26.97
C GLY A 398 12.59 18.94 25.64
N GLU A 399 13.65 19.72 25.65
CA GLU A 399 14.27 20.24 24.42
C GLU A 399 15.10 19.18 23.71
N GLN A 400 15.08 19.23 22.38
CA GLN A 400 15.96 18.42 21.55
C GLN A 400 17.42 18.87 21.70
N ARG A 401 18.35 17.90 21.77
CA ARG A 401 19.77 18.15 21.92
C ARG A 401 20.56 17.57 20.75
N GLN A 402 21.46 18.37 20.20
CA GLN A 402 22.40 17.89 19.20
C GLN A 402 23.56 17.15 19.90
N LEU A 403 23.99 16.05 19.30
CA LEU A 403 25.09 15.23 19.79
C LEU A 403 25.75 14.49 18.60
N GLN A 404 26.71 13.64 18.89
CA GLN A 404 27.28 12.73 17.90
C GLN A 404 26.96 11.28 18.26
N MET A 405 26.64 10.47 17.26
CA MET A 405 26.44 9.03 17.36
C MET A 405 27.20 8.34 16.23
N SER A 406 28.07 7.40 16.53
CA SER A 406 28.89 6.72 15.53
C SER A 406 29.60 7.70 14.55
N GLN A 407 30.17 8.79 15.10
CA GLN A 407 30.86 9.88 14.35
C GLN A 407 29.96 10.66 13.38
N ARG A 408 28.64 10.61 13.57
CA ARG A 408 27.65 11.34 12.75
C ARG A 408 26.90 12.35 13.62
N ALA A 409 26.46 13.44 12.98
CA ALA A 409 25.54 14.36 13.63
C ALA A 409 24.25 13.60 14.02
N ALA A 410 23.86 13.74 15.27
CA ALA A 410 22.69 13.07 15.80
C ALA A 410 21.85 14.05 16.63
N LEU A 411 20.59 13.69 16.83
CA LEU A 411 19.63 14.46 17.59
C LEU A 411 19.03 13.56 18.68
N MET A 412 19.04 14.01 19.93
CA MET A 412 18.33 13.35 21.01
C MET A 412 17.04 14.13 21.32
N THR A 413 15.92 13.44 21.34
CA THR A 413 14.59 13.98 21.63
C THR A 413 14.03 13.27 22.86
N PRO A 414 13.87 13.95 24.00
CA PRO A 414 13.21 13.38 25.16
C PRO A 414 11.70 13.35 24.96
N LEU A 415 11.10 12.21 25.24
CA LEU A 415 9.66 11.97 25.11
C LEU A 415 9.12 11.35 26.40
N ALA A 416 7.83 11.50 26.61
CA ALA A 416 7.08 10.81 27.65
C ALA A 416 5.78 10.27 27.11
N ASN A 417 5.33 9.15 27.66
CA ASN A 417 4.08 8.48 27.30
C ASN A 417 3.35 8.01 28.55
N ALA A 418 2.03 7.89 28.49
CA ALA A 418 1.28 7.22 29.55
C ALA A 418 1.54 5.71 29.48
N SER A 419 1.96 5.11 30.60
CA SER A 419 2.25 3.68 30.67
C SER A 419 0.98 2.85 30.77
N GLN A 420 0.89 1.78 30.02
CA GLN A 420 -0.16 0.78 30.16
C GLN A 420 -0.09 0.02 31.51
N LEU A 421 1.05 0.10 32.19
CA LEU A 421 1.28 -0.44 33.52
C LEU A 421 0.95 0.57 34.65
N GLY A 422 0.46 1.76 34.27
CA GLY A 422 0.20 2.89 35.16
C GLY A 422 1.41 3.80 35.33
N GLY A 423 1.16 5.10 35.52
CA GLY A 423 2.19 6.14 35.58
C GLY A 423 2.71 6.56 34.20
N GLN A 424 3.94 7.09 34.19
CA GLN A 424 4.58 7.66 33.01
C GLN A 424 5.77 6.81 32.58
N GLU A 425 5.98 6.69 31.27
CA GLU A 425 7.18 6.14 30.65
C GLU A 425 8.05 7.28 30.13
N LEU A 426 9.35 7.19 30.41
CA LEU A 426 10.36 8.07 29.85
C LEU A 426 10.99 7.40 28.64
N ILE A 427 11.05 8.14 27.54
CA ILE A 427 11.56 7.66 26.27
C ILE A 427 12.64 8.64 25.81
N SER A 428 13.83 8.13 25.48
CA SER A 428 14.87 8.92 24.81
C SER A 428 15.04 8.42 23.40
N LEU A 429 14.73 9.28 22.43
CA LEU A 429 14.89 8.98 21.02
C LEU A 429 16.15 9.64 20.46
N TYR A 430 17.04 8.85 19.91
CA TYR A 430 18.24 9.30 19.22
C TYR A 430 18.08 9.04 17.73
N THR A 431 18.34 10.03 16.89
CA THR A 431 18.22 9.90 15.43
C THR A 431 19.49 10.40 14.74
N THR A 432 19.88 9.75 13.66
CA THR A 432 20.95 10.17 12.74
C THR A 432 20.68 9.66 11.34
N PHE A 433 21.34 10.21 10.32
CA PHE A 433 21.23 9.66 8.97
C PHE A 433 22.21 8.51 8.73
N LEU A 434 21.77 7.51 7.96
CA LEU A 434 22.68 6.57 7.32
C LEU A 434 23.45 7.24 6.18
N ALA A 435 24.47 6.55 5.66
CA ALA A 435 25.38 7.09 4.64
C ALA A 435 24.69 7.49 3.32
N ASP A 436 23.53 6.94 3.04
CA ASP A 436 22.69 7.26 1.88
C ASP A 436 22.02 8.66 1.99
N GLY A 437 22.00 9.25 3.20
CA GLY A 437 21.37 10.54 3.47
C GLY A 437 19.85 10.58 3.31
N GLY A 438 19.22 9.40 3.03
CA GLY A 438 17.78 9.22 2.85
C GLY A 438 17.14 8.34 3.89
N THR A 439 17.94 7.59 4.64
CA THR A 439 17.46 6.69 5.71
C THR A 439 17.82 7.27 7.07
N LEU A 440 16.82 7.38 7.94
CA LEU A 440 16.96 7.77 9.34
C LEU A 440 17.20 6.50 10.16
N PHE A 441 18.35 6.40 10.82
CA PHE A 441 18.58 5.44 11.90
C PHE A 441 18.05 6.03 13.19
N TYR A 442 17.37 5.21 14.00
CA TYR A 442 16.97 5.59 15.34
C TYR A 442 17.41 4.57 16.39
N TYR A 443 17.71 5.08 17.56
CA TYR A 443 17.89 4.35 18.80
C TYR A 443 16.90 4.92 19.83
N LEU A 444 16.04 4.07 20.37
CA LEU A 444 14.99 4.44 21.31
C LEU A 444 15.19 3.68 22.61
N THR A 445 15.10 4.37 23.74
CA THR A 445 15.06 3.77 25.07
C THR A 445 13.70 3.96 25.68
N ILE A 446 13.20 3.01 26.45
CA ILE A 446 11.94 3.12 27.19
C ILE A 446 12.09 2.54 28.59
N VAL A 447 11.54 3.25 29.57
CA VAL A 447 11.52 2.82 30.96
C VAL A 447 10.43 3.58 31.73
N PRO A 448 9.69 2.95 32.66
CA PRO A 448 8.84 3.68 33.61
C PRO A 448 9.65 4.69 34.42
N GLU A 449 9.10 5.88 34.67
CA GLU A 449 9.76 6.96 35.40
C GLU A 449 10.32 6.48 36.73
N LYS A 450 9.56 5.67 37.48
CA LYS A 450 9.95 5.11 38.79
C LYS A 450 11.22 4.24 38.74
N ASP A 451 11.52 3.62 37.60
CA ASP A 451 12.61 2.68 37.39
C ASP A 451 13.81 3.34 36.68
N SER A 452 13.64 4.57 36.19
CA SER A 452 14.58 5.26 35.30
C SER A 452 16.00 5.32 35.81
N ALA A 453 16.17 5.57 37.11
CA ALA A 453 17.50 5.67 37.78
C ALA A 453 18.32 4.35 37.65
N ASN A 454 17.66 3.19 37.58
CA ASN A 454 18.31 1.90 37.47
C ASN A 454 18.76 1.55 36.04
N PHE A 455 18.26 2.27 35.03
CA PHE A 455 18.50 1.95 33.61
C PHE A 455 19.28 3.03 32.85
N GLN A 456 19.37 4.25 33.39
CA GLN A 456 19.97 5.41 32.72
C GLN A 456 21.43 5.17 32.31
N GLU A 457 22.26 4.60 33.20
CA GLU A 457 23.66 4.28 32.91
C GLU A 457 23.75 3.24 31.78
N THR A 458 22.91 2.19 31.84
CA THR A 458 22.84 1.15 30.80
C THR A 458 22.49 1.74 29.46
N PHE A 459 21.47 2.59 29.39
CA PHE A 459 21.05 3.22 28.12
C PHE A 459 22.17 4.11 27.55
N SER A 460 22.87 4.84 28.39
CA SER A 460 24.03 5.66 27.97
C SER A 460 25.17 4.81 27.43
N ARG A 461 25.49 3.68 28.09
CA ARG A 461 26.52 2.74 27.64
C ARG A 461 26.17 2.05 26.31
N ILE A 462 24.90 1.65 26.13
CA ILE A 462 24.42 1.14 24.87
C ILE A 462 24.57 2.18 23.78
N ALA A 463 24.10 3.43 24.00
CA ALA A 463 24.21 4.52 23.02
C ALA A 463 25.66 4.77 22.56
N GLN A 464 26.61 4.75 23.49
CA GLN A 464 28.05 4.94 23.22
C GLN A 464 28.66 3.78 22.45
N SER A 465 28.10 2.58 22.57
CA SER A 465 28.58 1.38 21.86
C SER A 465 28.08 1.25 20.43
N ILE A 466 27.13 2.08 20.00
CA ILE A 466 26.54 2.02 18.66
C ILE A 466 27.60 2.33 17.60
N GLN A 467 27.76 1.41 16.67
CA GLN A 467 28.57 1.56 15.47
C GLN A 467 27.70 1.36 14.24
N LEU A 468 27.61 2.39 13.40
CA LEU A 468 26.93 2.33 12.11
C LEU A 468 27.97 2.02 11.03
N THR A 469 27.89 0.84 10.45
CA THR A 469 28.90 0.25 9.55
C THR A 469 28.54 0.38 8.08
N ASP A 470 27.41 1.06 7.78
CA ASP A 470 27.02 1.41 6.42
C ASP A 470 28.05 2.40 5.83
N ARG A 471 28.83 1.96 4.86
CA ARG A 471 29.79 2.78 4.13
C ARG A 471 29.18 3.15 2.78
N ARG A 472 29.52 4.38 2.30
CA ARG A 472 29.21 4.81 0.93
C ARG A 472 29.93 3.95 -0.08
#